data_1aa0d0bd4ebfa3db5766527551800549
#
_entry.id   1aa0d0bd4ebfa3db5766527551800549
#
_cell.length_a   1.000
_cell.length_b   1.000
_cell.length_c   1.000
_cell.angle_alpha   90.00
_cell.angle_beta   90.00
_cell.angle_gamma   90.00
#
_symmetry.space_group_name_H-M   'P 1'
#
loop_
_entity.id
_entity.type
_entity.pdbx_description
1 polymer ?
#
loop_
_entity_poly.entity_id
_entity_poly.type
_entity_poly.pdbx_seq_one_letter_code
_entity_poly.pdbx_strand_id
1 'polypeptide(L)'
;MSTFTIPPTLLTTLARVQAFAASRHTPCYLVGGLLRDQLLGRTPRYLNVDLAVPQDALALSRSLAAELHGAFVPLDEAAGCARIVTGGPDRIELDVSAFRGPTLDADLGRRDFTINAIAVSLEDWLRRPQDPGPLIDPMQGQRALRDRQLIACSPESFTDDPVRILRAFRFVAQLEFALDPATPALMRRAVSRLPNVSGERLRDELLAIFDTDRAAPAIRSLNDLGVLDVLVPELTPGRGMDQGNFHHLDVLGHQLEAVVQADRFLSDFAEFTVPLREPMRAYCAEQLVERRSRKSLIKLAGLLHDVGKPARRTVEPDGEIWFLGHEQTGAELTAGIVKRLKLSNREAEMVIRLVLHHLRPGFLSREPVLTRRAVYRFFKELDHDGPACLLTWWADRMATRGTKSRLDQLDQQRGRLEELLNAYFFKAAEVVKPPRLVDGHALMQAFRLSPGPRVGELLGAIEEAQAEGRVRTLDEALALARELLNTPPA
;
A
#
# COMPACT_ATOMS: atom_id res chain seq x y z
N MET A 1 -2.69 -16.65 24.38
CA MET A 1 -2.71 -16.96 22.94
C MET A 1 -4.16 -16.80 22.50
N SER A 2 -4.48 -15.82 21.63
CA SER A 2 -5.84 -15.72 21.09
C SER A 2 -6.05 -16.92 20.16
N THR A 3 -7.01 -17.76 20.47
CA THR A 3 -7.40 -18.87 19.58
C THR A 3 -8.13 -18.28 18.39
N PHE A 4 -7.69 -18.61 17.17
CA PHE A 4 -8.43 -18.26 15.93
C PHE A 4 -9.85 -18.83 16.04
N THR A 5 -10.82 -17.95 16.10
CA THR A 5 -12.24 -18.35 16.11
C THR A 5 -12.73 -18.43 14.67
N ILE A 6 -13.14 -19.60 14.23
CA ILE A 6 -13.68 -19.84 12.89
C ILE A 6 -15.10 -19.24 12.82
N PRO A 7 -15.38 -18.30 11.92
CA PRO A 7 -16.71 -17.72 11.78
C PRO A 7 -17.77 -18.79 11.44
N PRO A 8 -18.97 -18.74 12.03
CA PRO A 8 -20.04 -19.69 11.72
C PRO A 8 -20.44 -19.71 10.23
N THR A 9 -20.39 -18.55 9.58
CA THR A 9 -20.64 -18.39 8.14
C THR A 9 -19.63 -19.17 7.30
N LEU A 10 -18.36 -19.20 7.69
CA LEU A 10 -17.33 -19.99 7.04
C LEU A 10 -17.61 -21.49 7.18
N LEU A 11 -17.97 -21.96 8.37
CA LEU A 11 -18.31 -23.36 8.60
C LEU A 11 -19.51 -23.81 7.75
N THR A 12 -20.58 -23.01 7.73
CA THR A 12 -21.76 -23.28 6.90
C THR A 12 -21.42 -23.34 5.43
N THR A 13 -20.62 -22.40 4.93
CA THR A 13 -20.20 -22.36 3.53
C THR A 13 -19.36 -23.58 3.17
N LEU A 14 -18.38 -23.94 4.00
CA LEU A 14 -17.51 -25.09 3.74
C LEU A 14 -18.26 -26.43 3.86
N ALA A 15 -19.27 -26.55 4.74
CA ALA A 15 -20.14 -27.70 4.81
C ALA A 15 -20.94 -27.89 3.49
N ARG A 16 -21.46 -26.80 2.89
CA ARG A 16 -22.11 -26.85 1.57
C ARG A 16 -21.12 -27.26 0.47
N VAL A 17 -19.91 -26.71 0.50
CA VAL A 17 -18.83 -27.09 -0.44
C VAL A 17 -18.56 -28.60 -0.35
N GLN A 18 -18.40 -29.14 0.87
CA GLN A 18 -18.14 -30.56 1.09
C GLN A 18 -19.29 -31.42 0.62
N ALA A 19 -20.55 -31.09 0.92
CA ALA A 19 -21.72 -31.82 0.47
C ALA A 19 -21.81 -31.83 -1.07
N PHE A 20 -21.54 -30.71 -1.71
CA PHE A 20 -21.54 -30.59 -3.16
C PHE A 20 -20.41 -31.41 -3.81
N ALA A 21 -19.17 -31.37 -3.27
CA ALA A 21 -18.06 -32.16 -3.77
C ALA A 21 -18.31 -33.66 -3.58
N ALA A 22 -18.86 -34.10 -2.43
CA ALA A 22 -19.20 -35.47 -2.13
C ALA A 22 -20.27 -36.01 -3.09
N SER A 23 -21.31 -35.24 -3.46
CA SER A 23 -22.31 -35.61 -4.43
C SER A 23 -21.77 -35.93 -5.84
N ARG A 24 -20.54 -35.45 -6.11
CA ARG A 24 -19.78 -35.66 -7.35
C ARG A 24 -18.62 -36.63 -7.19
N HIS A 25 -18.53 -37.30 -6.06
CA HIS A 25 -17.41 -38.17 -5.70
C HIS A 25 -16.03 -37.52 -5.89
N THR A 26 -15.94 -36.18 -5.67
CA THR A 26 -14.70 -35.41 -5.81
C THR A 26 -14.08 -35.17 -4.44
N PRO A 27 -12.92 -35.77 -4.14
CA PRO A 27 -12.18 -35.43 -2.91
C PRO A 27 -11.81 -33.92 -2.90
N CYS A 28 -12.04 -33.29 -1.77
CA CYS A 28 -11.72 -31.85 -1.58
C CYS A 28 -10.82 -31.69 -0.36
N TYR A 29 -9.74 -30.94 -0.51
CA TYR A 29 -8.75 -30.70 0.52
C TYR A 29 -8.64 -29.23 0.84
N LEU A 30 -8.70 -28.88 2.13
CA LEU A 30 -8.33 -27.58 2.62
C LEU A 30 -6.80 -27.47 2.64
N VAL A 31 -6.25 -26.40 2.07
CA VAL A 31 -4.79 -26.18 1.96
C VAL A 31 -4.44 -24.70 2.18
N GLY A 32 -3.18 -24.38 2.25
CA GLY A 32 -2.71 -23.01 2.13
C GLY A 32 -2.89 -22.12 3.36
N GLY A 33 -3.30 -20.87 3.11
CA GLY A 33 -3.21 -19.78 4.08
C GLY A 33 -4.07 -19.94 5.32
N LEU A 34 -5.32 -20.38 5.16
CA LEU A 34 -6.24 -20.54 6.30
C LEU A 34 -5.74 -21.58 7.29
N LEU A 35 -5.27 -22.74 6.79
CA LEU A 35 -4.76 -23.82 7.62
C LEU A 35 -3.46 -23.42 8.33
N ARG A 36 -2.55 -22.75 7.62
CA ARG A 36 -1.34 -22.15 8.22
C ARG A 36 -1.68 -21.18 9.36
N ASP A 37 -2.61 -20.24 9.12
CA ASP A 37 -2.96 -19.22 10.11
C ASP A 37 -3.67 -19.84 11.31
N GLN A 38 -4.48 -20.88 11.10
CA GLN A 38 -5.07 -21.67 12.18
C GLN A 38 -3.99 -22.34 13.03
N LEU A 39 -2.99 -22.99 12.42
CA LEU A 39 -1.89 -23.64 13.12
C LEU A 39 -1.02 -22.64 13.91
N LEU A 40 -0.95 -21.38 13.44
CA LEU A 40 -0.27 -20.29 14.13
C LEU A 40 -1.14 -19.58 15.17
N GLY A 41 -2.43 -19.91 15.30
CA GLY A 41 -3.38 -19.21 16.18
C GLY A 41 -3.62 -17.76 15.76
N ARG A 42 -3.52 -17.46 14.45
CA ARG A 42 -3.67 -16.09 13.88
C ARG A 42 -5.04 -15.94 13.26
N THR A 43 -5.70 -14.83 13.53
CA THR A 43 -6.95 -14.46 12.82
C THR A 43 -6.60 -13.85 11.47
N PRO A 44 -7.03 -14.42 10.33
CA PRO A 44 -6.80 -13.83 9.03
C PRO A 44 -7.58 -12.52 8.87
N ARG A 45 -6.98 -11.53 8.23
CA ARG A 45 -7.64 -10.24 7.93
C ARG A 45 -8.77 -10.38 6.92
N TYR A 46 -8.69 -11.39 6.04
CA TYR A 46 -9.68 -11.70 4.99
C TYR A 46 -9.95 -13.20 4.97
N LEU A 47 -11.20 -13.58 4.78
CA LEU A 47 -11.60 -14.98 4.68
C LEU A 47 -11.36 -15.47 3.24
N ASN A 48 -10.13 -15.88 2.97
CA ASN A 48 -9.74 -16.57 1.75
C ASN A 48 -9.42 -18.03 2.06
N VAL A 49 -10.04 -18.95 1.36
CA VAL A 49 -9.92 -20.40 1.55
C VAL A 49 -9.40 -21.04 0.28
N ASP A 50 -8.25 -21.66 0.38
CA ASP A 50 -7.66 -22.42 -0.71
C ASP A 50 -8.12 -23.89 -0.63
N LEU A 51 -8.74 -24.36 -1.70
CA LEU A 51 -9.21 -25.75 -1.86
C LEU A 51 -8.47 -26.43 -3.01
N ALA A 52 -8.04 -27.66 -2.80
CA ALA A 52 -7.40 -28.46 -3.82
C ALA A 52 -8.27 -29.69 -4.15
N VAL A 53 -8.45 -29.95 -5.44
CA VAL A 53 -9.22 -31.09 -5.97
C VAL A 53 -8.39 -31.82 -7.02
N PRO A 54 -8.64 -33.15 -7.27
CA PRO A 54 -7.82 -33.92 -8.21
C PRO A 54 -7.82 -33.37 -9.63
N GLN A 55 -8.98 -32.96 -10.14
CA GLN A 55 -9.19 -32.52 -11.52
C GLN A 55 -10.46 -31.66 -11.67
N ASP A 56 -10.67 -31.07 -12.83
CA ASP A 56 -11.90 -30.38 -13.24
C ASP A 56 -12.33 -29.23 -12.32
N ALA A 57 -11.35 -28.57 -11.64
CA ALA A 57 -11.62 -27.50 -10.70
C ALA A 57 -12.43 -26.34 -11.30
N LEU A 58 -12.22 -25.99 -12.57
CA LEU A 58 -12.98 -24.90 -13.24
C LEU A 58 -14.47 -25.27 -13.39
N ALA A 59 -14.78 -26.50 -13.85
CA ALA A 59 -16.16 -26.98 -14.01
C ALA A 59 -16.85 -27.12 -12.63
N LEU A 60 -16.12 -27.67 -11.65
CA LEU A 60 -16.56 -27.78 -10.27
C LEU A 60 -16.89 -26.40 -9.69
N SER A 61 -15.96 -25.42 -9.82
CA SER A 61 -16.12 -24.08 -9.31
C SER A 61 -17.28 -23.33 -9.94
N ARG A 62 -17.49 -23.48 -11.25
CA ARG A 62 -18.62 -22.83 -11.93
C ARG A 62 -19.96 -23.34 -11.40
N SER A 63 -20.07 -24.65 -11.22
CA SER A 63 -21.30 -25.28 -10.69
C SER A 63 -21.49 -24.97 -9.20
N LEU A 64 -20.39 -24.96 -8.42
CA LEU A 64 -20.40 -24.63 -7.00
C LEU A 64 -20.74 -23.14 -6.75
N ALA A 65 -20.29 -22.24 -7.61
CA ALA A 65 -20.66 -20.82 -7.54
C ALA A 65 -22.19 -20.64 -7.69
N ALA A 66 -22.84 -21.36 -8.61
CA ALA A 66 -24.30 -21.35 -8.76
C ALA A 66 -24.99 -21.87 -7.49
N GLU A 67 -24.50 -22.98 -6.92
CA GLU A 67 -25.00 -23.58 -5.69
C GLU A 67 -24.89 -22.64 -4.48
N LEU A 68 -23.79 -21.92 -4.38
CA LEU A 68 -23.52 -20.96 -3.29
C LEU A 68 -24.15 -19.58 -3.53
N HIS A 69 -24.79 -19.34 -4.67
CA HIS A 69 -25.26 -18.04 -5.13
C HIS A 69 -24.13 -16.99 -5.15
N GLY A 70 -22.92 -17.42 -5.50
CA GLY A 70 -21.70 -16.60 -5.56
C GLY A 70 -21.30 -16.27 -7.00
N ALA A 71 -20.32 -15.35 -7.12
CA ALA A 71 -19.69 -15.01 -8.40
C ALA A 71 -18.57 -16.00 -8.71
N PHE A 72 -18.51 -16.49 -9.95
CA PHE A 72 -17.40 -17.29 -10.49
C PHE A 72 -16.40 -16.39 -11.20
N VAL A 73 -15.12 -16.48 -10.84
CA VAL A 73 -14.03 -15.73 -11.44
C VAL A 73 -12.90 -16.70 -11.81
N PRO A 74 -12.60 -16.93 -13.09
CA PRO A 74 -11.43 -17.71 -13.48
C PRO A 74 -10.17 -16.91 -13.10
N LEU A 75 -9.24 -17.53 -12.36
CA LEU A 75 -7.97 -16.95 -11.99
C LEU A 75 -6.85 -17.35 -12.96
N ASP A 76 -6.80 -18.63 -13.31
CA ASP A 76 -5.87 -19.22 -14.26
C ASP A 76 -6.52 -20.44 -14.91
N GLU A 77 -6.99 -20.27 -16.13
CA GLU A 77 -7.67 -21.36 -16.86
C GLU A 77 -6.72 -22.49 -17.23
N ALA A 78 -5.46 -22.16 -17.57
CA ALA A 78 -4.45 -23.14 -17.95
C ALA A 78 -4.01 -23.99 -16.74
N ALA A 79 -3.92 -23.37 -15.57
CA ALA A 79 -3.60 -24.06 -14.32
C ALA A 79 -4.83 -24.68 -13.65
N GLY A 80 -6.05 -24.51 -14.21
CA GLY A 80 -7.28 -25.03 -13.64
C GLY A 80 -7.61 -24.41 -12.28
N CYS A 81 -7.50 -23.07 -12.15
CA CYS A 81 -7.74 -22.34 -10.91
C CYS A 81 -8.86 -21.31 -11.07
N ALA A 82 -9.82 -21.31 -10.16
CA ALA A 82 -10.91 -20.34 -10.13
C ALA A 82 -11.24 -19.90 -8.71
N ARG A 83 -11.77 -18.68 -8.61
CA ARG A 83 -12.28 -18.07 -7.37
C ARG A 83 -13.81 -18.07 -7.39
N ILE A 84 -14.40 -18.39 -6.26
CA ILE A 84 -15.82 -18.20 -5.98
C ILE A 84 -15.90 -17.14 -4.90
N VAL A 85 -16.69 -16.09 -5.13
CA VAL A 85 -16.92 -15.01 -4.17
C VAL A 85 -18.35 -15.09 -3.69
N THR A 86 -18.56 -15.38 -2.40
CA THR A 86 -19.91 -15.40 -1.82
C THR A 86 -20.42 -14.00 -1.58
N GLY A 87 -21.73 -13.80 -1.66
CA GLY A 87 -22.38 -12.55 -1.28
C GLY A 87 -22.58 -12.42 0.22
N GLY A 88 -23.02 -11.23 0.67
CA GLY A 88 -23.37 -10.97 2.06
C GLY A 88 -22.30 -10.21 2.86
N PRO A 89 -22.59 -9.91 4.14
CA PRO A 89 -21.70 -9.11 4.99
C PRO A 89 -20.35 -9.81 5.29
N ASP A 90 -20.38 -11.14 5.37
CA ASP A 90 -19.18 -11.98 5.56
C ASP A 90 -18.73 -12.54 4.22
N ARG A 91 -18.22 -11.70 3.35
CA ARG A 91 -17.68 -12.12 2.05
C ARG A 91 -16.58 -13.17 2.23
N ILE A 92 -16.79 -14.37 1.69
CA ILE A 92 -15.82 -15.46 1.66
C ILE A 92 -15.34 -15.65 0.23
N GLU A 93 -14.03 -15.77 0.07
CA GLU A 93 -13.40 -16.13 -1.20
C GLU A 93 -12.92 -17.57 -1.11
N LEU A 94 -13.35 -18.40 -2.06
CA LEU A 94 -12.93 -19.79 -2.18
C LEU A 94 -12.10 -19.93 -3.46
N ASP A 95 -10.81 -20.20 -3.31
CA ASP A 95 -9.90 -20.47 -4.42
C ASP A 95 -9.80 -21.98 -4.62
N VAL A 96 -10.38 -22.47 -5.69
CA VAL A 96 -10.39 -23.91 -6.02
C VAL A 96 -9.39 -24.17 -7.13
N SER A 97 -8.44 -25.07 -6.89
CA SER A 97 -7.41 -25.44 -7.86
C SER A 97 -7.35 -26.93 -8.09
N ALA A 98 -7.13 -27.34 -9.34
CA ALA A 98 -6.80 -28.71 -9.67
C ALA A 98 -5.37 -29.04 -9.19
N PHE A 99 -5.12 -30.33 -8.87
CA PHE A 99 -3.74 -30.74 -8.54
C PHE A 99 -2.79 -30.45 -9.70
N ARG A 100 -1.62 -29.93 -9.37
CA ARG A 100 -0.52 -29.68 -10.30
C ARG A 100 0.32 -30.93 -10.59
N GLY A 101 -0.23 -32.11 -10.34
CA GLY A 101 0.40 -33.40 -10.51
C GLY A 101 -0.60 -34.54 -10.31
N PRO A 102 -0.15 -35.82 -10.41
CA PRO A 102 -1.05 -36.95 -10.34
C PRO A 102 -1.63 -37.22 -8.94
N THR A 103 -1.01 -36.67 -7.90
CA THR A 103 -1.40 -36.88 -6.49
C THR A 103 -1.40 -35.56 -5.72
N LEU A 104 -2.06 -35.56 -4.54
CA LEU A 104 -2.02 -34.41 -3.62
C LEU A 104 -0.58 -34.09 -3.19
N ASP A 105 0.24 -35.10 -2.89
CA ASP A 105 1.64 -34.89 -2.50
C ASP A 105 2.44 -34.19 -3.62
N ALA A 106 2.21 -34.55 -4.87
CA ALA A 106 2.82 -33.88 -6.01
C ALA A 106 2.34 -32.43 -6.16
N ASP A 107 1.06 -32.12 -5.87
CA ASP A 107 0.56 -30.74 -5.82
C ASP A 107 1.23 -29.95 -4.71
N LEU A 108 1.29 -30.50 -3.48
CA LEU A 108 1.89 -29.85 -2.34
C LEU A 108 3.37 -29.52 -2.59
N GLY A 109 4.13 -30.39 -3.23
CA GLY A 109 5.52 -30.17 -3.60
C GLY A 109 5.73 -29.06 -4.65
N ARG A 110 4.69 -28.67 -5.42
CA ARG A 110 4.76 -27.59 -6.42
C ARG A 110 4.24 -26.24 -5.91
N ARG A 111 3.83 -26.17 -4.63
CA ARG A 111 3.42 -24.91 -4.01
C ARG A 111 4.62 -24.00 -3.78
N ASP A 112 4.36 -22.79 -3.29
CA ASP A 112 5.37 -21.78 -3.05
C ASP A 112 6.31 -22.15 -1.88
N PHE A 113 5.74 -22.30 -0.68
CA PHE A 113 6.47 -22.54 0.56
C PHE A 113 5.85 -23.69 1.36
N THR A 114 6.71 -24.41 2.10
CA THR A 114 6.31 -25.59 2.88
C THR A 114 5.21 -25.26 3.88
N ILE A 115 5.21 -24.07 4.46
CA ILE A 115 4.17 -23.59 5.40
C ILE A 115 2.77 -23.44 4.75
N ASN A 116 2.68 -23.38 3.43
CA ASN A 116 1.44 -23.34 2.65
C ASN A 116 1.17 -24.70 1.94
N ALA A 117 2.05 -25.68 2.14
CA ALA A 117 1.98 -27.01 1.53
C ALA A 117 1.52 -28.08 2.56
N ILE A 118 0.66 -27.66 3.46
CA ILE A 118 -0.02 -28.52 4.43
C ILE A 118 -1.47 -28.67 3.98
N ALA A 119 -2.01 -29.86 4.05
CA ALA A 119 -3.39 -30.16 3.65
C ALA A 119 -4.14 -30.95 4.71
N VAL A 120 -5.45 -30.91 4.65
CA VAL A 120 -6.38 -31.77 5.38
C VAL A 120 -7.59 -32.03 4.50
N SER A 121 -8.17 -33.25 4.56
CA SER A 121 -9.47 -33.50 3.94
C SER A 121 -10.52 -32.52 4.46
N LEU A 122 -11.30 -31.90 3.58
CA LEU A 122 -12.31 -30.93 4.01
C LEU A 122 -13.35 -31.60 4.93
N GLU A 123 -13.64 -32.87 4.69
CA GLU A 123 -14.52 -33.67 5.55
C GLU A 123 -13.96 -33.82 6.97
N ASP A 124 -12.68 -34.19 7.12
CA ASP A 124 -12.05 -34.34 8.44
C ASP A 124 -11.92 -33.00 9.17
N TRP A 125 -11.61 -31.93 8.43
CA TRP A 125 -11.55 -30.58 9.00
C TRP A 125 -12.93 -30.14 9.53
N LEU A 126 -14.03 -30.41 8.82
CA LEU A 126 -15.37 -30.07 9.26
C LEU A 126 -15.86 -30.88 10.46
N ARG A 127 -15.33 -32.10 10.67
CA ARG A 127 -15.59 -32.87 11.90
C ARG A 127 -14.97 -32.27 13.14
N ARG A 128 -13.83 -31.58 13.00
CA ARG A 128 -13.07 -30.97 14.10
C ARG A 128 -12.46 -29.63 13.67
N PRO A 129 -13.26 -28.59 13.45
CA PRO A 129 -12.75 -27.33 12.89
C PRO A 129 -11.70 -26.63 13.76
N GLN A 130 -11.70 -26.89 15.09
CA GLN A 130 -10.72 -26.29 16.02
C GLN A 130 -9.43 -27.12 16.16
N ASP A 131 -9.49 -28.40 15.84
CA ASP A 131 -8.35 -29.33 15.83
C ASP A 131 -8.43 -30.15 14.52
N PRO A 132 -7.76 -29.72 13.47
CA PRO A 132 -7.94 -30.31 12.13
C PRO A 132 -7.52 -31.78 12.00
N GLY A 133 -7.05 -32.40 13.07
CA GLY A 133 -6.69 -33.82 13.11
C GLY A 133 -5.41 -34.15 12.34
N PRO A 134 -5.29 -35.34 11.74
CA PRO A 134 -4.09 -35.73 11.03
C PRO A 134 -3.93 -34.90 9.75
N LEU A 135 -2.83 -34.13 9.68
CA LEU A 135 -2.49 -33.30 8.55
C LEU A 135 -1.66 -34.08 7.52
N ILE A 136 -1.89 -33.81 6.24
CA ILE A 136 -1.08 -34.30 5.13
C ILE A 136 0.02 -33.27 4.92
N ASP A 137 1.26 -33.61 5.24
CA ASP A 137 2.39 -32.69 5.31
C ASP A 137 3.70 -33.30 4.77
N PRO A 138 3.74 -33.67 3.47
CA PRO A 138 4.90 -34.29 2.87
C PRO A 138 6.11 -33.35 2.83
N MET A 139 5.87 -32.03 2.85
CA MET A 139 6.90 -30.99 2.77
C MET A 139 7.40 -30.51 4.14
N GLN A 140 6.99 -31.13 5.26
CA GLN A 140 7.35 -30.76 6.62
C GLN A 140 7.00 -29.29 6.98
N GLY A 141 5.90 -28.78 6.48
CA GLY A 141 5.42 -27.42 6.72
C GLY A 141 5.13 -27.14 8.18
N GLN A 142 4.62 -28.12 8.95
CA GLN A 142 4.39 -27.99 10.39
C GLN A 142 5.72 -27.78 11.15
N ARG A 143 6.80 -28.42 10.71
CA ARG A 143 8.14 -28.19 11.28
C ARG A 143 8.61 -26.78 10.97
N ALA A 144 8.49 -26.34 9.71
CA ALA A 144 8.85 -24.99 9.27
C ALA A 144 8.06 -23.91 10.05
N LEU A 145 6.76 -24.14 10.37
CA LEU A 145 5.94 -23.26 11.20
C LEU A 145 6.48 -23.18 12.65
N ARG A 146 6.81 -24.32 13.27
CA ARG A 146 7.39 -24.33 14.63
C ARG A 146 8.75 -23.64 14.68
N ASP A 147 9.60 -23.88 13.68
CA ASP A 147 10.96 -23.33 13.59
C ASP A 147 10.96 -21.87 13.08
N ARG A 148 9.77 -21.32 12.74
CA ARG A 148 9.57 -19.98 12.16
C ARG A 148 10.45 -19.73 10.95
N GLN A 149 10.53 -20.71 10.04
CA GLN A 149 11.32 -20.66 8.83
C GLN A 149 10.44 -20.64 7.58
N LEU A 150 10.84 -19.85 6.59
CA LEU A 150 10.22 -19.85 5.28
C LEU A 150 11.10 -20.63 4.30
N ILE A 151 10.64 -21.81 3.93
CA ILE A 151 11.36 -22.79 3.10
C ILE A 151 10.58 -22.99 1.81
N ALA A 152 11.23 -22.90 0.65
CA ALA A 152 10.61 -23.19 -0.65
C ALA A 152 10.29 -24.69 -0.76
N CYS A 153 9.17 -25.04 -1.38
CA CYS A 153 8.80 -26.44 -1.59
C CYS A 153 9.73 -27.18 -2.54
N SER A 154 10.30 -26.51 -3.52
CA SER A 154 11.23 -27.08 -4.48
C SER A 154 12.29 -26.07 -4.94
N PRO A 155 13.44 -26.52 -5.48
CA PRO A 155 14.43 -25.63 -6.10
C PRO A 155 13.87 -24.82 -7.27
N GLU A 156 12.88 -25.37 -7.98
CA GLU A 156 12.23 -24.76 -9.16
C GLU A 156 11.16 -23.73 -8.76
N SER A 157 10.78 -23.64 -7.49
CA SER A 157 9.65 -22.84 -7.00
C SER A 157 9.64 -21.40 -7.56
N PHE A 158 10.80 -20.75 -7.63
CA PHE A 158 10.92 -19.35 -8.11
C PHE A 158 11.05 -19.25 -9.62
N THR A 159 11.56 -20.29 -10.30
CA THR A 159 11.63 -20.33 -11.77
C THR A 159 10.30 -20.67 -12.39
N ASP A 160 9.47 -21.45 -11.70
CA ASP A 160 8.11 -21.78 -12.10
C ASP A 160 7.18 -20.57 -12.00
N ASP A 161 7.35 -19.79 -10.92
CA ASP A 161 6.56 -18.58 -10.71
C ASP A 161 7.40 -17.49 -9.98
N PRO A 162 8.01 -16.56 -10.74
CA PRO A 162 8.94 -15.56 -10.18
C PRO A 162 8.30 -14.61 -9.15
N VAL A 163 6.98 -14.40 -9.18
CA VAL A 163 6.29 -13.58 -8.16
C VAL A 163 6.48 -14.10 -6.74
N ARG A 164 6.79 -15.39 -6.60
CA ARG A 164 7.06 -16.02 -5.30
C ARG A 164 8.27 -15.41 -4.58
N ILE A 165 9.14 -14.68 -5.29
CA ILE A 165 10.20 -13.87 -4.67
C ILE A 165 9.57 -12.78 -3.80
N LEU A 166 8.64 -12.00 -4.33
CA LEU A 166 7.95 -10.96 -3.56
C LEU A 166 7.09 -11.57 -2.46
N ARG A 167 6.39 -12.70 -2.75
CA ARG A 167 5.59 -13.45 -1.75
C ARG A 167 6.44 -13.88 -0.57
N ALA A 168 7.68 -14.34 -0.79
CA ALA A 168 8.58 -14.71 0.29
C ALA A 168 8.81 -13.52 1.25
N PHE A 169 9.15 -12.35 0.71
CA PHE A 169 9.40 -11.18 1.54
C PHE A 169 8.12 -10.62 2.18
N ARG A 170 6.97 -10.79 1.54
CA ARG A 170 5.69 -10.53 2.20
C ARG A 170 5.47 -11.45 3.40
N PHE A 171 5.72 -12.75 3.27
CA PHE A 171 5.59 -13.67 4.40
C PHE A 171 6.63 -13.40 5.49
N VAL A 172 7.88 -13.10 5.13
CA VAL A 172 8.90 -12.66 6.10
C VAL A 172 8.41 -11.47 6.90
N ALA A 173 7.86 -10.44 6.24
CA ALA A 173 7.36 -9.24 6.90
C ALA A 173 6.09 -9.49 7.72
N GLN A 174 5.15 -10.32 7.24
CA GLN A 174 3.86 -10.59 7.88
C GLN A 174 3.95 -11.61 9.03
N LEU A 175 4.79 -12.64 8.89
CA LEU A 175 4.89 -13.74 9.84
C LEU A 175 6.10 -13.60 10.78
N GLU A 176 7.02 -12.69 10.45
CA GLU A 176 8.30 -12.53 11.15
C GLU A 176 9.14 -13.82 11.16
N PHE A 177 9.10 -14.54 10.04
CA PHE A 177 9.86 -15.76 9.82
C PHE A 177 11.20 -15.45 9.17
N ALA A 178 12.22 -16.26 9.50
CA ALA A 178 13.50 -16.21 8.82
C ALA A 178 13.42 -16.97 7.48
N LEU A 179 14.09 -16.44 6.46
CA LEU A 179 14.32 -17.19 5.21
C LEU A 179 15.29 -18.34 5.45
N ASP A 180 14.97 -19.51 4.92
CA ASP A 180 15.92 -20.60 4.86
C ASP A 180 17.21 -20.17 4.12
N PRO A 181 18.40 -20.49 4.62
CA PRO A 181 19.68 -20.00 4.08
C PRO A 181 19.92 -20.32 2.59
N ALA A 182 19.35 -21.40 2.07
CA ALA A 182 19.49 -21.78 0.66
C ALA A 182 18.54 -20.98 -0.28
N THR A 183 17.45 -20.47 0.26
CA THR A 183 16.38 -19.81 -0.52
C THR A 183 16.84 -18.56 -1.29
N PRO A 184 17.69 -17.65 -0.77
CA PRO A 184 18.16 -16.48 -1.53
C PRO A 184 18.93 -16.85 -2.81
N ALA A 185 19.67 -17.94 -2.82
CA ALA A 185 20.40 -18.40 -4.02
C ALA A 185 19.43 -18.87 -5.13
N LEU A 186 18.33 -19.53 -4.74
CA LEU A 186 17.26 -19.94 -5.66
C LEU A 186 16.54 -18.71 -6.25
N MET A 187 16.25 -17.71 -5.41
CA MET A 187 15.62 -16.46 -5.84
C MET A 187 16.45 -15.72 -6.88
N ARG A 188 17.77 -15.55 -6.65
CA ARG A 188 18.67 -14.85 -7.58
C ARG A 188 18.62 -15.41 -8.99
N ARG A 189 18.47 -16.72 -9.15
CA ARG A 189 18.35 -17.38 -10.46
C ARG A 189 17.08 -17.01 -11.22
N ALA A 190 16.03 -16.56 -10.49
CA ALA A 190 14.73 -16.25 -11.06
C ALA A 190 14.44 -14.75 -11.20
N VAL A 191 15.28 -13.85 -10.63
CA VAL A 191 15.07 -12.39 -10.67
C VAL A 191 14.88 -11.88 -12.10
N SER A 192 15.69 -12.34 -13.06
CA SER A 192 15.61 -11.94 -14.46
C SER A 192 14.30 -12.34 -15.17
N ARG A 193 13.52 -13.21 -14.54
CA ARG A 193 12.20 -13.64 -15.07
C ARG A 193 11.02 -12.79 -14.55
N LEU A 194 11.23 -11.91 -13.57
CA LEU A 194 10.18 -11.03 -13.03
C LEU A 194 9.45 -10.18 -14.09
N PRO A 195 10.10 -9.69 -15.16
CA PRO A 195 9.40 -8.96 -16.22
C PRO A 195 8.31 -9.76 -16.94
N ASN A 196 8.34 -11.10 -16.86
CA ASN A 196 7.32 -11.97 -17.45
C ASN A 196 6.07 -12.13 -16.55
N VAL A 197 6.12 -11.63 -15.32
CA VAL A 197 4.98 -11.61 -14.39
C VAL A 197 4.12 -10.39 -14.66
N SER A 198 2.80 -10.54 -14.60
CA SER A 198 1.88 -9.40 -14.79
C SER A 198 2.10 -8.32 -13.74
N GLY A 199 1.96 -7.05 -14.15
CA GLY A 199 2.14 -5.90 -13.27
C GLY A 199 1.22 -5.93 -12.06
N GLU A 200 0.00 -6.46 -12.23
CA GLU A 200 -1.00 -6.60 -11.17
C GLU A 200 -0.50 -7.54 -10.05
N ARG A 201 0.07 -8.69 -10.41
CA ARG A 201 0.60 -9.65 -9.43
C ARG A 201 1.82 -9.08 -8.70
N LEU A 202 2.72 -8.41 -9.42
CA LEU A 202 3.88 -7.73 -8.82
C LEU A 202 3.44 -6.62 -7.87
N ARG A 203 2.49 -5.78 -8.28
CA ARG A 203 1.90 -4.73 -7.46
C ARG A 203 1.30 -5.27 -6.18
N ASP A 204 0.46 -6.28 -6.28
CA ASP A 204 -0.31 -6.78 -5.13
C ASP A 204 0.63 -7.34 -4.04
N GLU A 205 1.68 -8.07 -4.41
CA GLU A 205 2.68 -8.54 -3.46
C GLU A 205 3.54 -7.38 -2.89
N LEU A 206 3.96 -6.44 -3.74
CA LEU A 206 4.76 -5.28 -3.32
C LEU A 206 3.99 -4.37 -2.35
N LEU A 207 2.74 -4.03 -2.68
CA LEU A 207 1.91 -3.21 -1.79
C LEU A 207 1.53 -3.96 -0.50
N ALA A 208 1.36 -5.28 -0.56
CA ALA A 208 1.16 -6.08 0.65
C ALA A 208 2.40 -6.12 1.56
N ILE A 209 3.63 -6.01 1.02
CA ILE A 209 4.84 -5.78 1.82
C ILE A 209 4.77 -4.40 2.49
N PHE A 210 4.48 -3.34 1.74
CA PHE A 210 4.38 -1.98 2.27
C PHE A 210 3.24 -1.81 3.28
N ASP A 211 2.19 -2.62 3.23
CA ASP A 211 1.08 -2.59 4.20
C ASP A 211 1.47 -3.14 5.59
N THR A 212 2.56 -3.89 5.70
CA THR A 212 3.09 -4.38 6.98
C THR A 212 3.75 -3.25 7.78
N ASP A 213 3.94 -3.45 9.09
CA ASP A 213 4.70 -2.53 9.94
C ASP A 213 6.23 -2.75 9.85
N ARG A 214 6.67 -3.72 9.04
CA ARG A 214 8.06 -4.12 8.84
C ARG A 214 8.42 -4.27 7.36
N ALA A 215 8.01 -3.30 6.55
CA ALA A 215 8.28 -3.29 5.12
C ALA A 215 9.78 -3.08 4.80
N ALA A 216 10.46 -2.22 5.55
CA ALA A 216 11.83 -1.80 5.26
C ALA A 216 12.84 -2.95 5.19
N PRO A 217 12.90 -3.92 6.13
CA PRO A 217 13.79 -5.07 6.00
C PRO A 217 13.54 -5.88 4.73
N ALA A 218 12.26 -6.07 4.36
CA ALA A 218 11.88 -6.79 3.15
C ALA A 218 12.32 -6.03 1.88
N ILE A 219 12.08 -4.72 1.83
CA ILE A 219 12.47 -3.87 0.68
C ILE A 219 13.99 -3.81 0.53
N ARG A 220 14.76 -3.72 1.63
CA ARG A 220 16.22 -3.81 1.60
C ARG A 220 16.69 -5.16 1.04
N SER A 221 16.10 -6.26 1.49
CA SER A 221 16.43 -7.59 0.97
C SER A 221 16.11 -7.75 -0.52
N LEU A 222 14.98 -7.18 -0.98
CA LEU A 222 14.65 -7.12 -2.41
C LEU A 222 15.68 -6.30 -3.21
N ASN A 223 16.17 -5.19 -2.65
CA ASN A 223 17.27 -4.42 -3.23
C ASN A 223 18.57 -5.27 -3.34
N ASP A 224 18.96 -5.95 -2.27
CA ASP A 224 20.19 -6.74 -2.20
C ASP A 224 20.17 -7.96 -3.13
N LEU A 225 18.98 -8.44 -3.48
CA LEU A 225 18.77 -9.49 -4.50
C LEU A 225 18.73 -8.95 -5.93
N GLY A 226 18.74 -7.63 -6.15
CA GLY A 226 18.60 -7.01 -7.46
C GLY A 226 17.14 -6.98 -7.98
N VAL A 227 16.17 -7.25 -7.12
CA VAL A 227 14.75 -7.24 -7.51
C VAL A 227 14.26 -5.83 -7.81
N LEU A 228 14.69 -4.83 -7.01
CA LEU A 228 14.32 -3.43 -7.27
C LEU A 228 14.89 -2.92 -8.59
N ASP A 229 16.09 -3.36 -9.00
CA ASP A 229 16.69 -2.98 -10.29
C ASP A 229 15.86 -3.47 -11.50
N VAL A 230 15.04 -4.51 -11.30
CA VAL A 230 14.14 -5.05 -12.32
C VAL A 230 12.75 -4.42 -12.25
N LEU A 231 12.20 -4.25 -11.05
CA LEU A 231 10.83 -3.73 -10.85
C LEU A 231 10.74 -2.21 -11.04
N VAL A 232 11.76 -1.50 -10.52
CA VAL A 232 11.84 -0.04 -10.50
C VAL A 232 13.26 0.39 -10.91
N PRO A 233 13.66 0.13 -12.18
CA PRO A 233 15.01 0.44 -12.65
C PRO A 233 15.39 1.92 -12.53
N GLU A 234 14.39 2.80 -12.39
CA GLU A 234 14.58 4.23 -12.18
C GLU A 234 15.29 4.55 -10.84
N LEU A 235 15.30 3.62 -9.88
CA LEU A 235 16.05 3.77 -8.62
C LEU A 235 17.56 3.49 -8.79
N THR A 236 17.94 2.68 -9.76
CA THR A 236 19.33 2.21 -9.95
C THR A 236 20.34 3.36 -10.11
N PRO A 237 20.07 4.44 -10.86
CA PRO A 237 21.01 5.56 -10.99
C PRO A 237 21.30 6.29 -9.67
N GLY A 238 20.45 6.14 -8.68
CA GLY A 238 20.66 6.69 -7.34
C GLY A 238 21.67 5.93 -6.48
N ARG A 239 22.03 4.70 -6.89
CA ARG A 239 22.97 3.85 -6.18
C ARG A 239 24.40 4.42 -6.29
N GLY A 240 25.04 4.68 -5.14
CA GLY A 240 26.35 5.29 -5.04
C GLY A 240 26.41 6.78 -5.40
N MET A 241 25.27 7.44 -5.66
CA MET A 241 25.22 8.86 -5.99
C MET A 241 25.28 9.72 -4.73
N ASP A 242 26.36 10.48 -4.58
CA ASP A 242 26.54 11.45 -3.51
C ASP A 242 25.51 12.59 -3.62
N GLN A 243 24.96 12.99 -2.48
CA GLN A 243 23.94 14.04 -2.30
C GLN A 243 24.48 15.29 -1.57
N GLY A 244 25.79 15.33 -1.28
CA GLY A 244 26.39 16.42 -0.51
C GLY A 244 26.11 16.35 0.99
N ASN A 245 26.44 17.42 1.70
CA ASN A 245 26.58 17.46 3.16
C ASN A 245 25.26 17.39 3.96
N PHE A 246 24.10 17.47 3.32
CA PHE A 246 22.81 17.31 3.99
C PHE A 246 22.44 15.84 4.22
N HIS A 247 23.02 14.93 3.46
CA HIS A 247 22.75 13.50 3.52
C HIS A 247 24.00 12.72 3.92
N HIS A 248 23.82 11.59 4.60
CA HIS A 248 24.90 10.67 4.98
C HIS A 248 24.89 9.38 4.16
N LEU A 249 23.88 9.20 3.33
CA LEU A 249 23.68 8.07 2.43
C LEU A 249 23.67 8.54 0.97
N ASP A 250 23.90 7.63 0.04
CA ASP A 250 23.62 7.85 -1.38
C ASP A 250 22.12 8.03 -1.63
N VAL A 251 21.71 8.43 -2.83
CA VAL A 251 20.29 8.70 -3.14
C VAL A 251 19.42 7.47 -2.86
N LEU A 252 19.80 6.28 -3.33
CA LEU A 252 19.04 5.05 -3.11
C LEU A 252 19.01 4.66 -1.63
N GLY A 253 20.14 4.73 -0.95
CA GLY A 253 20.23 4.45 0.48
C GLY A 253 19.33 5.35 1.31
N HIS A 254 19.24 6.65 0.94
CA HIS A 254 18.34 7.60 1.57
C HIS A 254 16.85 7.26 1.32
N GLN A 255 16.49 6.87 0.10
CA GLN A 255 15.12 6.42 -0.22
C GLN A 255 14.73 5.15 0.56
N LEU A 256 15.65 4.19 0.68
CA LEU A 256 15.45 3.00 1.53
C LEU A 256 15.33 3.36 3.01
N GLU A 257 16.10 4.35 3.48
CA GLU A 257 16.02 4.85 4.86
C GLU A 257 14.70 5.57 5.13
N ALA A 258 14.15 6.29 4.15
CA ALA A 258 12.81 6.89 4.27
C ALA A 258 11.72 5.83 4.54
N VAL A 259 11.83 4.64 3.92
CA VAL A 259 10.93 3.52 4.23
C VAL A 259 11.10 3.03 5.67
N VAL A 260 12.36 2.97 6.18
CA VAL A 260 12.63 2.60 7.60
C VAL A 260 11.96 3.59 8.55
N GLN A 261 12.12 4.88 8.29
CA GLN A 261 11.51 5.91 9.13
C GLN A 261 9.98 5.87 9.06
N ALA A 262 9.40 5.62 7.87
CA ALA A 262 7.97 5.43 7.71
C ALA A 262 7.46 4.20 8.49
N ASP A 263 8.14 3.06 8.44
CA ASP A 263 7.80 1.87 9.25
C ASP A 263 7.76 2.24 10.74
N ARG A 264 8.77 2.98 11.21
CA ARG A 264 8.92 3.33 12.62
C ARG A 264 7.73 4.14 13.15
N PHE A 265 7.35 5.23 12.49
CA PHE A 265 6.31 6.10 13.04
C PHE A 265 4.88 5.69 12.63
N LEU A 266 4.69 4.95 11.50
CA LEU A 266 3.38 4.46 11.07
C LEU A 266 2.92 3.19 11.81
N SER A 267 3.78 2.54 12.59
CA SER A 267 3.42 1.32 13.33
C SER A 267 2.45 1.63 14.47
N ASP A 268 2.70 2.67 15.24
CA ASP A 268 1.92 3.02 16.44
C ASP A 268 1.63 4.52 16.61
N PHE A 269 2.27 5.37 15.78
CA PHE A 269 2.20 6.84 15.86
C PHE A 269 2.66 7.40 17.21
N ALA A 270 3.49 6.65 17.96
CA ALA A 270 3.87 7.00 19.33
C ALA A 270 4.60 8.34 19.47
N GLU A 271 5.32 8.77 18.42
CA GLU A 271 6.06 10.05 18.41
C GLU A 271 5.18 11.29 18.25
N PHE A 272 3.90 11.11 17.88
CA PHE A 272 2.94 12.21 17.74
C PHE A 272 2.09 12.39 19.00
N THR A 273 1.53 13.58 19.16
CA THR A 273 0.63 13.88 20.28
C THR A 273 -0.60 12.96 20.30
N VAL A 274 -1.06 12.60 21.49
CA VAL A 274 -2.11 11.58 21.69
C VAL A 274 -3.39 11.84 20.86
N PRO A 275 -3.90 13.08 20.76
CA PRO A 275 -5.11 13.35 19.98
C PRO A 275 -5.00 13.01 18.50
N LEU A 276 -3.79 13.08 17.91
CA LEU A 276 -3.54 12.81 16.50
C LEU A 276 -3.45 11.32 16.17
N ARG A 277 -3.09 10.46 17.12
CA ARG A 277 -2.74 9.06 16.85
C ARG A 277 -3.87 8.26 16.21
N GLU A 278 -5.07 8.34 16.77
CA GLU A 278 -6.20 7.58 16.25
C GLU A 278 -6.72 8.10 14.90
N PRO A 279 -6.92 9.42 14.68
CA PRO A 279 -7.24 9.95 13.36
C PRO A 279 -6.21 9.59 12.29
N MET A 280 -4.91 9.65 12.61
CA MET A 280 -3.84 9.27 11.68
C MET A 280 -3.86 7.77 11.38
N ARG A 281 -4.10 6.92 12.40
CA ARG A 281 -4.22 5.46 12.21
C ARG A 281 -5.40 5.14 11.29
N ALA A 282 -6.57 5.71 11.54
CA ALA A 282 -7.75 5.53 10.71
C ALA A 282 -7.51 6.01 9.27
N TYR A 283 -6.90 7.18 9.10
CA TYR A 283 -6.55 7.73 7.79
C TYR A 283 -5.58 6.82 7.02
N CYS A 284 -4.53 6.33 7.66
CA CYS A 284 -3.54 5.45 7.03
C CYS A 284 -4.09 4.04 6.74
N ALA A 285 -5.05 3.56 7.53
CA ALA A 285 -5.69 2.27 7.35
C ALA A 285 -6.79 2.28 6.27
N GLU A 286 -7.24 3.48 5.82
CA GLU A 286 -8.24 3.61 4.76
C GLU A 286 -7.79 2.88 3.50
N GLN A 287 -8.68 2.03 2.97
CA GLN A 287 -8.45 1.30 1.73
C GLN A 287 -8.92 2.13 0.53
N LEU A 288 -8.00 2.59 -0.28
CA LEU A 288 -8.33 3.30 -1.53
C LEU A 288 -8.83 2.35 -2.60
N VAL A 289 -8.36 1.12 -2.55
CA VAL A 289 -8.82 -0.03 -3.32
C VAL A 289 -8.84 -1.22 -2.37
N GLU A 290 -9.66 -2.21 -2.65
CA GLU A 290 -9.75 -3.41 -1.82
C GLU A 290 -8.36 -4.01 -1.51
N ARG A 291 -8.08 -4.25 -0.24
CA ARG A 291 -6.82 -4.80 0.31
C ARG A 291 -5.58 -3.92 0.15
N ARG A 292 -5.72 -2.65 -0.25
CA ARG A 292 -4.61 -1.72 -0.46
C ARG A 292 -4.85 -0.44 0.31
N SER A 293 -4.12 -0.29 1.42
CA SER A 293 -4.27 0.83 2.33
C SER A 293 -3.49 2.06 1.88
N ARG A 294 -3.90 3.23 2.34
CA ARG A 294 -3.16 4.48 2.17
C ARG A 294 -1.75 4.39 2.74
N LYS A 295 -1.55 3.64 3.84
CA LYS A 295 -0.24 3.39 4.45
C LYS A 295 0.76 2.79 3.45
N SER A 296 0.35 1.80 2.66
CA SER A 296 1.22 1.18 1.67
C SER A 296 1.69 2.16 0.59
N LEU A 297 0.83 3.10 0.18
CA LEU A 297 1.17 4.12 -0.82
C LEU A 297 2.06 5.22 -0.26
N ILE A 298 1.91 5.60 1.02
CA ILE A 298 2.83 6.53 1.70
C ILE A 298 4.24 5.96 1.71
N LYS A 299 4.41 4.67 2.03
CA LYS A 299 5.73 4.02 2.03
C LYS A 299 6.30 3.86 0.63
N LEU A 300 5.46 3.54 -0.36
CA LEU A 300 5.87 3.53 -1.75
C LEU A 300 6.33 4.92 -2.21
N ALA A 301 5.59 5.97 -1.86
CA ALA A 301 6.00 7.35 -2.14
C ALA A 301 7.32 7.71 -1.42
N GLY A 302 7.51 7.25 -0.18
CA GLY A 302 8.78 7.38 0.55
C GLY A 302 9.94 6.70 -0.16
N LEU A 303 9.74 5.55 -0.82
CA LEU A 303 10.76 4.92 -1.65
C LEU A 303 11.05 5.71 -2.94
N LEU A 304 10.06 6.42 -3.50
CA LEU A 304 10.15 7.07 -4.81
C LEU A 304 10.41 8.57 -4.76
N HIS A 305 10.32 9.23 -3.59
CA HIS A 305 10.28 10.70 -3.48
C HIS A 305 11.45 11.40 -4.18
N ASP A 306 12.62 10.81 -4.15
CA ASP A 306 13.86 11.34 -4.70
C ASP A 306 14.32 10.66 -6.01
N VAL A 307 13.45 9.88 -6.66
CA VAL A 307 13.79 9.15 -7.89
C VAL A 307 14.21 10.07 -9.05
N GLY A 308 13.83 11.34 -9.01
CA GLY A 308 14.23 12.36 -9.99
C GLY A 308 15.62 12.96 -9.78
N LYS A 309 16.25 12.79 -8.60
CA LYS A 309 17.56 13.39 -8.27
C LYS A 309 18.66 13.06 -9.27
N PRO A 310 18.84 11.79 -9.71
CA PRO A 310 19.90 11.48 -10.65
C PRO A 310 19.87 12.27 -11.95
N ALA A 311 18.68 12.59 -12.45
CA ALA A 311 18.51 13.36 -13.69
C ALA A 311 18.68 14.88 -13.50
N ARG A 312 18.73 15.37 -12.27
CA ARG A 312 18.79 16.81 -11.94
C ARG A 312 20.06 17.19 -11.15
N ARG A 313 21.00 16.28 -11.02
CA ARG A 313 22.23 16.54 -10.26
C ARG A 313 23.09 17.57 -10.95
N THR A 314 23.41 18.66 -10.24
CA THR A 314 24.41 19.68 -10.61
C THR A 314 25.44 19.81 -9.51
N VAL A 315 26.66 20.16 -9.87
CA VAL A 315 27.75 20.42 -8.92
C VAL A 315 28.24 21.82 -9.19
N GLU A 316 28.12 22.69 -8.18
CA GLU A 316 28.58 24.07 -8.26
C GLU A 316 30.13 24.16 -8.18
N PRO A 317 30.74 25.29 -8.55
CA PRO A 317 32.20 25.46 -8.50
C PRO A 317 32.80 25.30 -7.11
N ASP A 318 32.01 25.52 -6.05
CA ASP A 318 32.42 25.37 -4.64
C ASP A 318 32.23 23.92 -4.13
N GLY A 319 31.79 23.00 -5.01
CA GLY A 319 31.52 21.60 -4.69
C GLY A 319 30.15 21.30 -4.08
N GLU A 320 29.28 22.30 -3.90
CA GLU A 320 27.90 22.07 -3.43
C GLU A 320 27.10 21.33 -4.50
N ILE A 321 26.29 20.37 -4.05
CA ILE A 321 25.44 19.53 -4.93
C ILE A 321 23.99 19.97 -4.82
N TRP A 322 23.37 20.21 -5.97
CA TRP A 322 21.97 20.61 -6.08
C TRP A 322 21.18 19.67 -6.97
N PHE A 323 19.87 19.61 -6.74
CA PHE A 323 18.92 18.76 -7.48
C PHE A 323 17.64 19.54 -7.81
N LEU A 324 17.78 20.76 -8.32
CA LEU A 324 16.64 21.65 -8.59
C LEU A 324 15.65 21.04 -9.58
N GLY A 325 14.35 20.97 -9.19
CA GLY A 325 13.29 20.40 -10.01
C GLY A 325 13.27 18.87 -10.03
N HIS A 326 13.97 18.19 -9.08
CA HIS A 326 13.92 16.74 -9.00
C HIS A 326 12.54 16.21 -8.63
N GLU A 327 11.74 16.98 -7.90
CA GLU A 327 10.36 16.63 -7.56
C GLU A 327 9.46 16.53 -8.80
N GLN A 328 9.64 17.45 -9.76
CA GLN A 328 8.91 17.43 -11.03
C GLN A 328 9.33 16.22 -11.89
N THR A 329 10.65 16.04 -12.09
CA THR A 329 11.19 14.90 -12.82
C THR A 329 10.85 13.58 -12.11
N GLY A 330 10.88 13.57 -10.78
CA GLY A 330 10.47 12.42 -9.98
C GLY A 330 9.01 12.04 -10.20
N ALA A 331 8.11 13.02 -10.27
CA ALA A 331 6.69 12.78 -10.56
C ALA A 331 6.49 12.18 -11.97
N GLU A 332 7.22 12.68 -12.99
CA GLU A 332 7.19 12.14 -14.35
C GLU A 332 7.67 10.68 -14.41
N LEU A 333 8.80 10.36 -13.76
CA LEU A 333 9.30 8.98 -13.64
C LEU A 333 8.31 8.09 -12.89
N THR A 334 7.76 8.59 -11.79
CA THR A 334 6.77 7.87 -10.98
C THR A 334 5.52 7.52 -11.79
N ALA A 335 5.06 8.39 -12.70
CA ALA A 335 3.93 8.09 -13.58
C ALA A 335 4.21 6.86 -14.47
N GLY A 336 5.43 6.68 -14.95
CA GLY A 336 5.86 5.47 -15.67
C GLY A 336 5.85 4.23 -14.77
N ILE A 337 6.39 4.35 -13.55
CA ILE A 337 6.49 3.26 -12.56
C ILE A 337 5.09 2.74 -12.18
N VAL A 338 4.18 3.64 -11.76
CA VAL A 338 2.83 3.24 -11.30
C VAL A 338 1.98 2.67 -12.42
N LYS A 339 2.18 3.14 -13.67
CA LYS A 339 1.55 2.57 -14.87
C LYS A 339 2.04 1.15 -15.13
N ARG A 340 3.36 0.90 -15.06
CA ARG A 340 3.97 -0.42 -15.23
C ARG A 340 3.49 -1.40 -14.16
N LEU A 341 3.37 -0.94 -12.92
CA LEU A 341 2.83 -1.70 -11.79
C LEU A 341 1.31 -1.79 -11.78
N LYS A 342 0.60 -1.21 -12.76
CA LYS A 342 -0.85 -1.29 -12.86
C LYS A 342 -1.60 -0.81 -11.60
N LEU A 343 -1.15 0.27 -10.97
CA LEU A 343 -1.92 0.93 -9.94
C LEU A 343 -3.24 1.47 -10.52
N SER A 344 -4.28 1.54 -9.70
CA SER A 344 -5.52 2.24 -10.08
C SER A 344 -5.25 3.75 -10.28
N ASN A 345 -6.12 4.43 -11.02
CA ASN A 345 -5.96 5.87 -11.25
C ASN A 345 -5.82 6.65 -9.94
N ARG A 346 -6.66 6.34 -8.93
CA ARG A 346 -6.63 7.02 -7.63
C ARG A 346 -5.33 6.78 -6.86
N GLU A 347 -4.81 5.55 -6.88
CA GLU A 347 -3.51 5.22 -6.26
C GLU A 347 -2.35 5.90 -6.99
N ALA A 348 -2.37 5.85 -8.32
CA ALA A 348 -1.36 6.48 -9.18
C ALA A 348 -1.30 8.00 -8.95
N GLU A 349 -2.45 8.68 -8.99
CA GLU A 349 -2.56 10.11 -8.71
C GLU A 349 -2.01 10.46 -7.34
N MET A 350 -2.35 9.69 -6.31
CA MET A 350 -1.84 9.92 -4.97
C MET A 350 -0.31 9.82 -4.93
N VAL A 351 0.29 8.71 -5.41
CA VAL A 351 1.74 8.51 -5.33
C VAL A 351 2.49 9.59 -6.12
N ILE A 352 2.04 9.91 -7.35
CA ILE A 352 2.63 10.98 -8.17
C ILE A 352 2.57 12.32 -7.45
N ARG A 353 1.43 12.67 -6.86
CA ARG A 353 1.22 13.91 -6.11
C ARG A 353 2.10 13.99 -4.87
N LEU A 354 2.27 12.87 -4.14
CA LEU A 354 3.16 12.82 -2.98
C LEU A 354 4.62 13.06 -3.38
N VAL A 355 5.10 12.46 -4.48
CA VAL A 355 6.45 12.70 -5.00
C VAL A 355 6.61 14.14 -5.48
N LEU A 356 5.63 14.69 -6.21
CA LEU A 356 5.68 16.07 -6.71
C LEU A 356 5.76 17.12 -5.58
N HIS A 357 5.05 16.88 -4.48
CA HIS A 357 4.88 17.88 -3.41
C HIS A 357 5.66 17.58 -2.14
N HIS A 358 6.52 16.54 -2.12
CA HIS A 358 7.21 16.11 -0.89
C HIS A 358 8.06 17.20 -0.21
N LEU A 359 8.56 18.18 -0.96
CA LEU A 359 9.34 19.29 -0.40
C LEU A 359 8.50 20.36 0.28
N ARG A 360 7.21 20.50 -0.08
CA ARG A 360 6.35 21.61 0.40
C ARG A 360 6.20 21.68 1.92
N PRO A 361 6.00 20.57 2.64
CA PRO A 361 5.94 20.62 4.10
C PRO A 361 7.23 21.16 4.72
N GLY A 362 8.39 20.87 4.10
CA GLY A 362 9.68 21.38 4.54
C GLY A 362 9.79 22.90 4.45
N PHE A 363 9.23 23.53 3.41
CA PHE A 363 9.16 24.99 3.34
C PHE A 363 8.23 25.55 4.41
N LEU A 364 7.03 24.98 4.59
CA LEU A 364 6.08 25.41 5.63
C LEU A 364 6.65 25.25 7.04
N SER A 365 7.47 24.24 7.28
CA SER A 365 8.08 24.00 8.60
C SER A 365 9.13 25.02 9.02
N ARG A 366 9.66 25.79 8.06
CA ARG A 366 10.66 26.85 8.30
C ARG A 366 10.04 28.22 8.54
N GLU A 367 8.74 28.39 8.21
CA GLU A 367 8.06 29.68 8.42
C GLU A 367 7.98 30.02 9.91
N PRO A 368 8.26 31.27 10.29
CA PRO A 368 8.18 31.71 11.68
C PRO A 368 6.77 31.52 12.27
N VAL A 369 5.75 31.78 11.44
CA VAL A 369 4.33 31.61 11.78
C VAL A 369 3.61 30.93 10.64
N LEU A 370 2.91 29.85 10.94
CA LEU A 370 2.07 29.17 9.96
C LEU A 370 0.75 29.95 9.80
N THR A 371 0.65 30.70 8.70
CA THR A 371 -0.58 31.48 8.43
C THR A 371 -1.73 30.60 7.99
N ARG A 372 -2.98 31.00 8.32
CA ARG A 372 -4.18 30.30 7.85
C ARG A 372 -4.22 30.16 6.31
N ARG A 373 -3.75 31.18 5.60
CA ARG A 373 -3.60 31.17 4.15
C ARG A 373 -2.66 30.06 3.65
N ALA A 374 -1.50 29.89 4.28
CA ALA A 374 -0.54 28.86 3.90
C ALA A 374 -1.11 27.47 4.14
N VAL A 375 -1.79 27.25 5.27
CA VAL A 375 -2.51 25.99 5.58
C VAL A 375 -3.59 25.70 4.52
N TYR A 376 -4.44 26.69 4.23
CA TYR A 376 -5.51 26.54 3.23
C TYR A 376 -4.94 26.18 1.85
N ARG A 377 -3.93 26.92 1.36
CA ARG A 377 -3.34 26.66 0.05
C ARG A 377 -2.68 25.29 -0.05
N PHE A 378 -2.03 24.84 1.03
CA PHE A 378 -1.45 23.51 1.07
C PHE A 378 -2.52 22.43 0.91
N PHE A 379 -3.60 22.48 1.68
CA PHE A 379 -4.66 21.48 1.60
C PHE A 379 -5.58 21.66 0.40
N LYS A 380 -5.76 22.89 -0.12
CA LYS A 380 -6.52 23.12 -1.37
C LYS A 380 -5.91 22.36 -2.55
N GLU A 381 -4.59 22.28 -2.63
CA GLU A 381 -3.89 21.60 -3.71
C GLU A 381 -3.80 20.10 -3.51
N LEU A 382 -3.62 19.66 -2.27
CA LEU A 382 -3.42 18.25 -1.95
C LEU A 382 -4.72 17.53 -1.56
N ASP A 383 -5.76 18.27 -1.18
CA ASP A 383 -7.06 17.77 -0.72
C ASP A 383 -6.87 16.64 0.32
N HIS A 384 -7.48 15.48 0.10
CA HIS A 384 -7.37 14.32 0.98
C HIS A 384 -5.96 13.69 1.04
N ASP A 385 -5.05 14.05 0.15
CA ASP A 385 -3.68 13.53 0.15
C ASP A 385 -2.72 14.39 1.00
N GLY A 386 -3.19 15.52 1.55
CA GLY A 386 -2.39 16.43 2.37
C GLY A 386 -1.70 15.76 3.57
N PRO A 387 -2.42 15.02 4.43
CA PRO A 387 -1.76 14.29 5.53
C PRO A 387 -0.73 13.26 5.05
N ALA A 388 -1.00 12.56 3.95
CA ALA A 388 -0.05 11.62 3.37
C ALA A 388 1.23 12.31 2.88
N CYS A 389 1.12 13.50 2.27
CA CYS A 389 2.26 14.30 1.87
C CYS A 389 3.10 14.75 3.09
N LEU A 390 2.43 15.16 4.17
CA LEU A 390 3.09 15.50 5.44
C LEU A 390 3.87 14.31 6.01
N LEU A 391 3.29 13.11 5.98
CA LEU A 391 3.92 11.88 6.48
C LEU A 391 5.06 11.41 5.57
N THR A 392 4.93 11.55 4.24
CA THR A 392 6.02 11.26 3.29
C THR A 392 7.21 12.19 3.53
N TRP A 393 6.96 13.50 3.67
CA TRP A 393 8.00 14.46 4.03
C TRP A 393 8.64 14.14 5.38
N TRP A 394 7.88 13.74 6.37
CA TRP A 394 8.43 13.40 7.68
C TRP A 394 9.37 12.20 7.61
N ALA A 395 9.03 11.19 6.80
CA ALA A 395 9.90 10.04 6.55
C ALA A 395 11.23 10.47 5.90
N ASP A 396 11.19 11.31 4.86
CA ASP A 396 12.35 11.92 4.21
C ASP A 396 13.18 12.73 5.23
N ARG A 397 12.53 13.61 5.98
CA ARG A 397 13.21 14.46 6.97
C ARG A 397 13.91 13.64 8.05
N MET A 398 13.30 12.57 8.54
CA MET A 398 13.90 11.67 9.52
C MET A 398 15.03 10.83 8.95
N ALA A 399 15.06 10.58 7.65
CA ALA A 399 16.14 9.91 6.93
C ALA A 399 17.33 10.85 6.63
N THR A 400 17.14 12.17 6.71
CA THR A 400 18.16 13.18 6.40
C THR A 400 19.05 13.47 7.61
N ARG A 401 20.29 12.95 7.64
CA ARG A 401 21.22 13.02 8.78
C ARG A 401 22.67 13.37 8.38
N GLY A 402 22.86 14.26 7.42
CA GLY A 402 24.18 14.75 7.04
C GLY A 402 24.73 15.79 8.02
N THR A 403 25.97 16.20 7.84
CA THR A 403 26.67 17.16 8.70
C THR A 403 26.04 18.56 8.70
N LYS A 404 25.37 18.95 7.61
CA LYS A 404 24.63 20.21 7.50
C LYS A 404 23.13 20.05 7.84
N SER A 405 22.64 18.84 8.14
CA SER A 405 21.25 18.63 8.54
C SER A 405 21.00 19.20 9.93
N ARG A 406 20.00 20.08 10.02
CA ARG A 406 19.65 20.78 11.28
C ARG A 406 18.83 19.86 12.19
N LEU A 407 19.51 18.90 12.84
CA LEU A 407 18.87 17.96 13.78
C LEU A 407 18.32 18.68 15.03
N ASP A 408 18.89 19.83 15.40
CA ASP A 408 18.40 20.73 16.44
C ASP A 408 16.99 21.28 16.17
N GLN A 409 16.52 21.24 14.93
CA GLN A 409 15.20 21.74 14.53
C GLN A 409 14.12 20.65 14.44
N LEU A 410 14.43 19.38 14.70
CA LEU A 410 13.48 18.28 14.53
C LEU A 410 12.21 18.47 15.37
N ASP A 411 12.33 18.88 16.63
CA ASP A 411 11.16 19.08 17.49
C ASP A 411 10.28 20.25 17.02
N GLN A 412 10.88 21.33 16.55
CA GLN A 412 10.16 22.44 15.93
C GLN A 412 9.43 21.99 14.67
N GLN A 413 10.10 21.23 13.80
CA GLN A 413 9.54 20.74 12.55
C GLN A 413 8.40 19.74 12.81
N ARG A 414 8.53 18.85 13.81
CA ARG A 414 7.45 17.98 14.26
C ARG A 414 6.27 18.80 14.78
N GLY A 415 6.50 19.83 15.57
CA GLY A 415 5.44 20.73 16.05
C GLY A 415 4.67 21.37 14.89
N ARG A 416 5.36 21.81 13.82
CA ARG A 416 4.71 22.33 12.61
C ARG A 416 3.92 21.27 11.84
N LEU A 417 4.48 20.07 11.73
CA LEU A 417 3.76 18.92 11.16
C LEU A 417 2.46 18.63 11.92
N GLU A 418 2.53 18.57 13.25
CA GLU A 418 1.36 18.36 14.10
C GLU A 418 0.34 19.50 14.00
N GLU A 419 0.78 20.75 13.85
CA GLU A 419 -0.09 21.91 13.63
C GLU A 419 -0.89 21.75 12.32
N LEU A 420 -0.25 21.33 11.23
CA LEU A 420 -0.90 21.05 9.95
C LEU A 420 -1.87 19.85 10.04
N LEU A 421 -1.47 18.76 10.70
CA LEU A 421 -2.32 17.60 10.92
C LEU A 421 -3.54 17.96 11.80
N ASN A 422 -3.35 18.76 12.85
CA ASN A 422 -4.45 19.27 13.68
C ASN A 422 -5.44 20.13 12.87
N ALA A 423 -4.92 20.98 11.97
CA ALA A 423 -5.78 21.77 11.09
C ALA A 423 -6.64 20.87 10.20
N TYR A 424 -6.06 19.79 9.64
CA TYR A 424 -6.79 18.86 8.80
C TYR A 424 -7.82 18.04 9.57
N PHE A 425 -7.43 17.41 10.68
CA PHE A 425 -8.30 16.46 11.38
C PHE A 425 -9.36 17.14 12.28
N PHE A 426 -9.06 18.31 12.84
CA PHE A 426 -9.92 18.91 13.86
C PHE A 426 -10.45 20.30 13.51
N LYS A 427 -9.88 20.98 12.50
CA LYS A 427 -10.29 22.33 12.10
C LYS A 427 -10.59 22.43 10.60
N ALA A 428 -10.93 21.31 9.96
CA ALA A 428 -11.13 21.27 8.51
C ALA A 428 -12.15 22.31 8.02
N ALA A 429 -13.29 22.42 8.69
CA ALA A 429 -14.34 23.39 8.36
C ALA A 429 -13.95 24.86 8.59
N GLU A 430 -12.88 25.12 9.36
CA GLU A 430 -12.44 26.49 9.63
C GLU A 430 -11.35 26.97 8.67
N VAL A 431 -10.41 26.08 8.31
CA VAL A 431 -9.16 26.48 7.64
C VAL A 431 -8.85 25.65 6.37
N VAL A 432 -9.26 24.39 6.33
CA VAL A 432 -8.93 23.49 5.20
C VAL A 432 -9.97 23.56 4.10
N LYS A 433 -11.26 23.42 4.47
CA LYS A 433 -12.38 23.40 3.54
C LYS A 433 -13.59 24.06 4.21
N PRO A 434 -13.58 25.41 4.35
CA PRO A 434 -14.70 26.11 4.95
C PRO A 434 -15.97 25.89 4.10
N PRO A 435 -17.15 25.78 4.74
CA PRO A 435 -18.43 25.70 4.03
C PRO A 435 -18.61 26.89 3.09
N ARG A 436 -19.03 26.67 1.87
CA ARG A 436 -19.22 27.72 0.89
C ARG A 436 -20.28 28.70 1.33
N LEU A 437 -19.97 29.99 1.39
CA LEU A 437 -20.91 31.07 1.66
C LEU A 437 -21.73 31.47 0.41
N VAL A 438 -21.14 31.28 -0.76
CA VAL A 438 -21.76 31.63 -2.04
C VAL A 438 -21.35 30.59 -3.09
N ASP A 439 -22.24 30.23 -3.97
CA ASP A 439 -21.97 29.38 -5.13
C ASP A 439 -21.86 30.18 -6.42
N GLY A 440 -21.48 29.50 -7.51
CA GLY A 440 -21.31 30.15 -8.80
C GLY A 440 -22.59 30.75 -9.38
N HIS A 441 -23.76 30.13 -9.11
CA HIS A 441 -25.04 30.65 -9.57
C HIS A 441 -25.39 31.97 -8.86
N ALA A 442 -25.21 32.04 -7.57
CA ALA A 442 -25.46 33.25 -6.78
C ALA A 442 -24.52 34.39 -7.22
N LEU A 443 -23.23 34.11 -7.48
CA LEU A 443 -22.31 35.13 -8.03
C LEU A 443 -22.72 35.61 -9.41
N MET A 444 -23.03 34.68 -10.32
CA MET A 444 -23.48 35.04 -11.67
C MET A 444 -24.76 35.89 -11.63
N GLN A 445 -25.71 35.58 -10.77
CA GLN A 445 -26.93 36.33 -10.60
C GLN A 445 -26.67 37.72 -9.97
N ALA A 446 -25.87 37.80 -8.91
CA ALA A 446 -25.57 39.04 -8.21
C ALA A 446 -24.82 40.07 -9.04
N PHE A 447 -23.92 39.58 -9.90
CA PHE A 447 -23.02 40.45 -10.73
C PHE A 447 -23.26 40.38 -12.21
N ARG A 448 -24.31 39.68 -12.69
CA ARG A 448 -24.67 39.48 -14.11
C ARG A 448 -23.50 38.94 -14.94
N LEU A 449 -22.77 37.96 -14.36
CA LEU A 449 -21.64 37.32 -15.02
C LEU A 449 -22.10 36.13 -15.87
N SER A 450 -21.44 35.91 -16.98
CA SER A 450 -21.59 34.69 -17.77
C SER A 450 -20.76 33.55 -17.13
N PRO A 451 -21.16 32.26 -17.33
CA PRO A 451 -20.34 31.12 -16.92
C PRO A 451 -18.95 31.21 -17.54
N GLY A 452 -17.91 31.05 -16.72
CA GLY A 452 -16.53 31.12 -17.22
C GLY A 452 -15.48 31.17 -16.13
N PRO A 453 -14.19 31.23 -16.49
CA PRO A 453 -13.06 31.19 -15.54
C PRO A 453 -13.15 32.27 -14.45
N ARG A 454 -13.68 33.45 -14.78
CA ARG A 454 -13.80 34.56 -13.83
C ARG A 454 -14.66 34.24 -12.61
N VAL A 455 -15.72 33.45 -12.79
CA VAL A 455 -16.55 32.98 -11.67
C VAL A 455 -15.73 32.05 -10.77
N GLY A 456 -14.92 31.17 -11.34
CA GLY A 456 -14.02 30.28 -10.59
C GLY A 456 -12.95 31.05 -9.80
N GLU A 457 -12.38 32.10 -10.40
CA GLU A 457 -11.41 32.98 -9.72
C GLU A 457 -12.02 33.68 -8.52
N LEU A 458 -13.23 34.24 -8.66
CA LEU A 458 -13.95 34.90 -7.57
C LEU A 458 -14.28 33.91 -6.45
N LEU A 459 -14.80 32.72 -6.78
CA LEU A 459 -15.06 31.68 -5.80
C LEU A 459 -13.78 31.29 -5.06
N GLY A 460 -12.67 31.09 -5.78
CA GLY A 460 -11.39 30.76 -5.20
C GLY A 460 -10.85 31.82 -4.24
N ALA A 461 -11.02 33.10 -4.59
CA ALA A 461 -10.61 34.21 -3.73
C ALA A 461 -11.50 34.34 -2.49
N ILE A 462 -12.80 34.09 -2.60
CA ILE A 462 -13.74 34.09 -1.47
C ILE A 462 -13.40 32.93 -0.53
N GLU A 463 -13.20 31.72 -1.04
CA GLU A 463 -12.83 30.54 -0.23
C GLU A 463 -11.51 30.78 0.52
N GLU A 464 -10.51 31.41 -0.12
CA GLU A 464 -9.25 31.76 0.53
C GLU A 464 -9.48 32.81 1.65
N ALA A 465 -10.26 33.84 1.38
CA ALA A 465 -10.59 34.86 2.38
C ALA A 465 -11.42 34.32 3.55
N GLN A 466 -12.28 33.31 3.29
CA GLN A 466 -12.98 32.56 4.35
C GLN A 466 -12.01 31.77 5.22
N ALA A 467 -11.08 31.01 4.61
CA ALA A 467 -10.09 30.25 5.32
C ALA A 467 -9.17 31.15 6.18
N GLU A 468 -8.87 32.36 5.71
CA GLU A 468 -8.15 33.39 6.47
C GLU A 468 -9.00 33.97 7.61
N GLY A 469 -10.31 33.83 7.58
CA GLY A 469 -11.25 34.40 8.54
C GLY A 469 -11.60 35.86 8.28
N ARG A 470 -11.25 36.40 7.09
CA ARG A 470 -11.57 37.78 6.64
C ARG A 470 -13.01 37.89 6.15
N VAL A 471 -13.58 36.79 5.66
CA VAL A 471 -14.94 36.67 5.16
C VAL A 471 -15.66 35.58 5.94
N ARG A 472 -16.80 35.91 6.55
CA ARG A 472 -17.57 35.00 7.41
C ARG A 472 -19.06 34.94 7.05
N THR A 473 -19.54 35.92 6.27
CA THR A 473 -20.95 36.05 5.88
C THR A 473 -21.09 36.14 4.36
N LEU A 474 -22.30 35.88 3.86
CA LEU A 474 -22.62 36.04 2.44
C LEU A 474 -22.40 37.49 1.97
N ASP A 475 -22.78 38.48 2.80
CA ASP A 475 -22.63 39.89 2.44
C ASP A 475 -21.16 40.28 2.31
N GLU A 476 -20.28 39.80 3.20
CA GLU A 476 -18.84 40.01 3.11
C GLU A 476 -18.26 39.33 1.87
N ALA A 477 -18.73 38.12 1.51
CA ALA A 477 -18.33 37.41 0.29
C ALA A 477 -18.70 38.18 -0.98
N LEU A 478 -19.91 38.71 -1.04
CA LEU A 478 -20.36 39.54 -2.17
C LEU A 478 -19.63 40.89 -2.24
N ALA A 479 -19.32 41.48 -1.09
CA ALA A 479 -18.51 42.72 -1.04
C ALA A 479 -17.11 42.49 -1.60
N LEU A 480 -16.42 41.42 -1.20
CA LEU A 480 -15.11 41.02 -1.74
C LEU A 480 -15.19 40.75 -3.25
N ALA A 481 -16.21 40.04 -3.71
CA ALA A 481 -16.40 39.77 -5.14
C ALA A 481 -16.53 41.08 -5.93
N ARG A 482 -17.27 42.06 -5.42
CA ARG A 482 -17.42 43.38 -6.04
C ARG A 482 -16.10 44.15 -6.11
N GLU A 483 -15.32 44.10 -5.05
CA GLU A 483 -13.96 44.71 -5.02
C GLU A 483 -13.07 44.13 -6.11
N LEU A 484 -13.01 42.79 -6.20
CA LEU A 484 -12.20 42.09 -7.18
C LEU A 484 -12.66 42.26 -8.63
N LEU A 485 -13.95 42.56 -8.85
CA LEU A 485 -14.48 42.88 -10.18
C LEU A 485 -14.14 44.30 -10.62
N ASN A 486 -14.00 45.23 -9.67
CA ASN A 486 -13.63 46.64 -9.92
C ASN A 486 -12.12 46.84 -10.04
N THR A 487 -11.30 45.85 -9.61
CA THR A 487 -9.84 45.91 -9.77
C THR A 487 -9.44 45.37 -11.12
N PRO A 488 -8.75 46.15 -11.97
CA PRO A 488 -8.30 45.64 -13.28
C PRO A 488 -7.37 44.44 -13.07
N PRO A 489 -7.39 43.45 -13.98
CA PRO A 489 -6.44 42.34 -13.95
C PRO A 489 -5.01 42.85 -14.03
N ALA A 490 -4.12 42.36 -13.14
CA ALA A 490 -2.70 42.70 -13.07
C ALA A 490 -1.93 42.18 -14.29
#